data_9fe629af3063d33a4ddf40bb84a04100
#
_entry.id   9fe629af3063d33a4ddf40bb84a04100
#
_cell.length_a   1.000
_cell.length_b   1.000
_cell.length_c   1.000
_cell.angle_alpha   90.00
_cell.angle_beta   90.00
_cell.angle_gamma   90.00
#
_symmetry.space_group_name_H-M   'P 1'
#
loop_
_entity.id
_entity.type
_entity.pdbx_description
1 polymer ?
#
loop_
_entity_poly.entity_id
_entity_poly.type
_entity_poly.pdbx_seq_one_letter_code
_entity_poly.pdbx_strand_id
1 'polypeptide(L)'
;ETGATLGFDATGGGNNGELPGQILAAMEIAANKTAKEYSRYGSDTYKQVYIYGGLDQSPTILKRSFGMSWGLGGWLLTPMIGRIGMERFQQMRERVAAEITTTFASNYVQEISFEEMLQPEIIKSYAKQATGEKYLVTPHK
;
A
#
# COMPACT_ATOMS: atom_id res chain seq x y z
N GLU A 1 13.75 11.62 2.64
CA GLU A 1 13.46 10.46 3.47
C GLU A 1 12.51 10.84 4.59
N THR A 2 11.41 10.07 4.74
CA THR A 2 10.22 10.51 5.48
C THR A 2 10.29 10.21 6.98
N GLY A 3 11.19 9.31 7.43
CA GLY A 3 11.18 8.80 8.80
C GLY A 3 9.90 8.02 9.16
N ALA A 4 9.17 7.54 8.14
CA ALA A 4 7.92 6.81 8.36
C ALA A 4 8.16 5.50 9.11
N THR A 5 7.26 5.20 10.05
CA THR A 5 7.27 3.96 10.85
C THR A 5 6.03 3.11 10.61
N LEU A 6 5.14 3.57 9.72
CA LEU A 6 3.94 2.87 9.30
C LEU A 6 3.93 2.76 7.78
N GLY A 7 3.74 1.56 7.26
CA GLY A 7 3.65 1.26 5.83
C GLY A 7 2.39 0.50 5.47
N PHE A 8 1.95 0.65 4.22
CA PHE A 8 0.81 -0.06 3.67
C PHE A 8 1.20 -0.73 2.36
N ASP A 9 0.94 -2.04 2.26
CA ASP A 9 1.14 -2.83 1.05
C ASP A 9 -0.21 -3.07 0.37
N ALA A 10 -0.40 -2.42 -0.78
CA ALA A 10 -1.60 -2.53 -1.59
C ALA A 10 -1.62 -3.78 -2.49
N THR A 11 -0.48 -4.40 -2.72
CA THR A 11 -0.34 -5.53 -3.64
C THR A 11 -0.50 -6.88 -2.94
N GLY A 12 -0.25 -6.94 -1.65
CA GLY A 12 -0.30 -8.17 -0.85
C GLY A 12 0.99 -8.97 -0.88
N GLY A 13 2.08 -8.36 -1.30
CA GLY A 13 3.36 -9.04 -1.38
C GLY A 13 4.33 -8.36 -2.32
N GLY A 14 3.94 -8.15 -3.56
CA GLY A 14 4.78 -7.58 -4.61
C GLY A 14 6.18 -8.21 -4.65
N ASN A 15 6.81 -8.24 -5.79
CA ASN A 15 8.17 -8.76 -5.91
C ASN A 15 8.32 -10.17 -5.25
N ASN A 16 7.40 -11.08 -5.60
CA ASN A 16 7.35 -12.45 -5.07
C ASN A 16 7.22 -12.53 -3.53
N GLY A 17 6.45 -11.65 -2.91
CA GLY A 17 6.19 -11.66 -1.47
C GLY A 17 7.23 -10.94 -0.61
N GLU A 18 8.23 -10.29 -1.19
CA GLU A 18 9.31 -9.63 -0.44
C GLU A 18 8.97 -8.20 0.00
N LEU A 19 7.97 -7.54 -0.61
CA LEU A 19 7.70 -6.11 -0.40
C LEU A 19 7.47 -5.73 1.07
N PRO A 20 6.68 -6.46 1.88
CA PRO A 20 6.51 -6.09 3.29
C PRO A 20 7.83 -6.08 4.07
N GLY A 21 8.68 -7.08 3.84
CA GLY A 21 10.01 -7.16 4.44
C GLY A 21 10.94 -6.05 3.98
N GLN A 22 10.88 -5.65 2.71
CA GLN A 22 11.65 -4.54 2.16
C GLN A 22 11.23 -3.19 2.77
N ILE A 23 9.92 -2.98 2.97
CA ILE A 23 9.40 -1.77 3.63
C ILE A 23 9.92 -1.69 5.07
N LEU A 24 9.83 -2.79 5.86
CA LEU A 24 10.35 -2.86 7.21
C LEU A 24 11.87 -2.58 7.26
N ALA A 25 12.64 -3.17 6.33
CA ALA A 25 14.08 -2.96 6.22
C ALA A 25 14.42 -1.50 5.90
N ALA A 26 13.68 -0.86 5.00
CA ALA A 26 13.87 0.56 4.68
C ALA A 26 13.60 1.47 5.89
N MET A 27 12.57 1.16 6.69
CA MET A 27 12.27 1.87 7.94
C MET A 27 13.40 1.69 8.96
N GLU A 28 13.95 0.48 9.11
CA GLU A 28 15.07 0.21 10.01
C GLU A 28 16.34 0.95 9.59
N ILE A 29 16.66 0.95 8.29
CA ILE A 29 17.78 1.74 7.76
C ILE A 29 17.60 3.23 8.07
N ALA A 30 16.39 3.75 7.93
CA ALA A 30 16.10 5.15 8.26
C ALA A 30 16.27 5.44 9.76
N ALA A 31 15.77 4.57 10.63
CA ALA A 31 15.90 4.70 12.08
C ALA A 31 17.38 4.65 12.53
N ASN A 32 18.18 3.75 11.96
CA ASN A 32 19.60 3.60 12.28
C ASN A 32 20.47 4.77 11.81
N LYS A 33 20.05 5.54 10.81
CA LYS A 33 20.78 6.76 10.40
C LYS A 33 20.86 7.82 11.49
N THR A 34 19.90 7.84 12.40
CA THR A 34 19.82 8.79 13.50
C THR A 34 20.21 8.19 14.85
N ALA A 35 20.54 6.90 14.87
CA ALA A 35 20.97 6.19 16.09
C ALA A 35 22.32 6.73 16.57
N LYS A 36 22.40 7.02 17.87
CA LYS A 36 23.63 7.51 18.53
C LYS A 36 24.54 6.38 18.99
N GLU A 37 23.98 5.19 19.21
CA GLU A 37 24.67 4.03 19.74
C GLU A 37 24.33 2.78 18.92
N TYR A 38 25.27 1.84 18.91
CA TYR A 38 25.05 0.54 18.27
C TYR A 38 24.12 -0.32 19.12
N SER A 39 23.09 -0.88 18.51
CA SER A 39 22.23 -1.89 19.12
C SER A 39 22.36 -3.22 18.40
N ARG A 40 22.67 -4.29 19.13
CA ARG A 40 22.75 -5.65 18.60
C ARG A 40 21.41 -6.15 18.04
N TYR A 41 20.30 -5.65 18.55
CA TYR A 41 18.95 -6.09 18.20
C TYR A 41 18.25 -5.13 17.24
N GLY A 42 18.96 -4.13 16.71
CA GLY A 42 18.41 -3.08 15.85
C GLY A 42 17.84 -1.91 16.64
N SER A 43 17.12 -1.03 15.96
CA SER A 43 16.53 0.15 16.59
C SER A 43 15.34 -0.20 17.49
N ASP A 44 15.12 0.59 18.54
CA ASP A 44 13.93 0.51 19.40
C ASP A 44 12.68 1.10 18.73
N THR A 45 12.84 1.72 17.57
CA THR A 45 11.73 2.28 16.81
C THR A 45 10.80 1.18 16.33
N TYR A 46 9.55 1.19 16.81
CA TYR A 46 8.54 0.24 16.35
C TYR A 46 8.12 0.55 14.91
N LYS A 47 8.17 -0.45 14.06
CA LYS A 47 7.81 -0.38 12.63
C LYS A 47 6.61 -1.28 12.37
N GLN A 48 5.61 -0.77 11.65
CA GLN A 48 4.42 -1.54 11.30
C GLN A 48 4.19 -1.52 9.80
N VAL A 49 3.93 -2.68 9.22
CA VAL A 49 3.39 -2.80 7.86
C VAL A 49 2.03 -3.48 7.90
N TYR A 50 1.08 -2.90 7.18
CA TYR A 50 -0.22 -3.51 6.93
C TYR A 50 -0.35 -3.91 5.46
N ILE A 51 -0.71 -5.17 5.25
CA ILE A 51 -1.12 -5.70 3.94
C ILE A 51 -2.63 -5.51 3.82
N TYR A 52 -3.07 -4.78 2.79
CA TYR A 52 -4.50 -4.57 2.53
C TYR A 52 -4.93 -4.91 1.10
N GLY A 53 -4.00 -5.36 0.27
CA GLY A 53 -4.25 -5.88 -1.07
C GLY A 53 -3.91 -7.37 -1.17
N GLY A 54 -4.38 -8.01 -2.23
CA GLY A 54 -4.18 -9.43 -2.47
C GLY A 54 -3.94 -9.75 -3.96
N LEU A 55 -3.28 -8.85 -4.69
CA LEU A 55 -2.93 -9.05 -6.10
C LEU A 55 -1.81 -10.08 -6.24
N ASP A 56 -0.83 -10.05 -5.36
CA ASP A 56 0.21 -11.07 -5.24
C ASP A 56 -0.19 -12.06 -4.14
N GLN A 57 -0.37 -13.32 -4.50
CA GLN A 57 -0.72 -14.42 -3.59
C GLN A 57 0.50 -15.28 -3.21
N SER A 58 1.70 -14.80 -3.50
CA SER A 58 2.94 -15.45 -3.10
C SER A 58 3.06 -15.50 -1.57
N PRO A 59 3.81 -16.46 -1.01
CA PRO A 59 4.15 -16.45 0.41
C PRO A 59 4.85 -15.14 0.81
N THR A 60 4.50 -14.56 1.95
CA THR A 60 5.21 -13.39 2.47
C THR A 60 6.58 -13.78 2.99
N ILE A 61 7.63 -13.17 2.43
CA ILE A 61 9.02 -13.48 2.76
C ILE A 61 9.61 -12.37 3.63
N LEU A 62 10.07 -12.74 4.82
CA LEU A 62 10.71 -11.82 5.77
C LEU A 62 12.18 -12.17 5.95
N LYS A 63 13.09 -11.39 5.37
CA LYS A 63 14.55 -11.57 5.46
C LYS A 63 15.14 -11.06 6.80
N ARG A 64 14.33 -10.64 7.73
CA ARG A 64 14.65 -10.22 9.11
C ARG A 64 15.88 -9.33 9.25
N SER A 65 16.02 -8.34 8.38
CA SER A 65 17.08 -7.31 8.42
C SER A 65 16.60 -5.99 9.03
N PHE A 66 15.52 -6.02 9.80
CA PHE A 66 14.81 -4.83 10.28
C PHE A 66 14.68 -4.78 11.82
N GLY A 67 15.65 -5.33 12.52
CA GLY A 67 15.67 -5.34 13.99
C GLY A 67 14.59 -6.23 14.61
N MET A 68 14.26 -5.99 15.87
CA MET A 68 13.30 -6.80 16.63
C MET A 68 12.05 -6.03 17.06
N SER A 69 11.95 -4.73 16.74
CA SER A 69 10.80 -3.88 17.09
C SER A 69 9.92 -3.63 15.86
N TRP A 70 9.05 -4.60 15.53
CA TRP A 70 8.21 -4.50 14.33
C TRP A 70 6.93 -5.34 14.43
N GLY A 71 5.99 -5.04 13.51
CA GLY A 71 4.78 -5.81 13.30
C GLY A 71 4.43 -5.91 11.82
N LEU A 72 3.77 -7.01 11.47
CA LEU A 72 3.12 -7.21 10.18
C LEU A 72 1.69 -7.64 10.44
N GLY A 73 0.73 -7.02 9.75
CA GLY A 73 -0.68 -7.34 9.92
C GLY A 73 -1.48 -7.20 8.65
N GLY A 74 -2.64 -7.86 8.61
CA GLY A 74 -3.66 -7.60 7.60
C GLY A 74 -4.49 -6.38 7.97
N TRP A 75 -4.98 -5.67 6.97
CA TRP A 75 -5.91 -4.58 7.15
C TRP A 75 -7.12 -4.74 6.22
N LEU A 76 -8.32 -4.60 6.78
CA LEU A 76 -9.57 -4.62 6.03
C LEU A 76 -10.50 -3.55 6.61
N LEU A 77 -11.16 -2.80 5.73
CA LEU A 77 -12.00 -1.66 6.12
C LEU A 77 -13.15 -2.08 7.05
N THR A 78 -13.87 -3.15 6.75
CA THR A 78 -15.05 -3.56 7.53
C THR A 78 -14.71 -3.86 9.01
N PRO A 79 -13.72 -4.70 9.35
CA PRO A 79 -13.28 -4.87 10.72
C PRO A 79 -12.74 -3.58 11.36
N MET A 80 -12.11 -2.71 10.57
CA MET A 80 -11.60 -1.42 11.07
C MET A 80 -12.75 -0.50 11.49
N ILE A 81 -13.82 -0.42 10.71
CA ILE A 81 -15.03 0.35 11.09
C ILE A 81 -15.56 -0.12 12.45
N GLY A 82 -15.63 -1.44 12.67
CA GLY A 82 -16.05 -1.99 13.97
C GLY A 82 -15.17 -1.54 15.14
N ARG A 83 -13.88 -1.32 14.91
CA ARG A 83 -12.92 -0.85 15.94
C ARG A 83 -13.00 0.64 16.21
N ILE A 84 -13.13 1.46 15.16
CA ILE A 84 -13.12 2.92 15.27
C ILE A 84 -14.50 3.53 15.54
N GLY A 85 -15.56 2.78 15.26
CA GLY A 85 -16.95 3.22 15.37
C GLY A 85 -17.44 4.06 14.18
N MET A 86 -18.76 4.18 14.07
CA MET A 86 -19.41 4.84 12.94
C MET A 86 -19.15 6.36 12.89
N GLU A 87 -19.04 7.01 14.03
CA GLU A 87 -18.76 8.45 14.08
C GLU A 87 -17.41 8.78 13.44
N ARG A 88 -16.37 8.07 13.84
CA ARG A 88 -15.03 8.26 13.28
C ARG A 88 -14.98 7.89 11.79
N PHE A 89 -15.67 6.84 11.41
CA PHE A 89 -15.80 6.44 10.00
C PHE A 89 -16.48 7.52 9.17
N GLN A 90 -17.54 8.15 9.69
CA GLN A 90 -18.24 9.25 9.01
C GLN A 90 -17.31 10.47 8.81
N GLN A 91 -16.53 10.86 9.83
CA GLN A 91 -15.53 11.91 9.71
C GLN A 91 -14.50 11.61 8.59
N MET A 92 -14.06 10.34 8.48
CA MET A 92 -13.16 9.93 7.40
C MET A 92 -13.82 10.06 6.02
N ARG A 93 -15.09 9.69 5.88
CA ARG A 93 -15.84 9.84 4.62
C ARG A 93 -16.00 11.30 4.21
N GLU A 94 -16.32 12.17 5.17
CA GLU A 94 -16.45 13.62 4.94
C GLU A 94 -15.11 14.21 4.46
N ARG A 95 -14.01 13.81 5.06
CA ARG A 95 -12.67 14.22 4.62
C ARG A 95 -12.39 13.74 3.19
N VAL A 96 -12.66 12.47 2.87
CA VAL A 96 -12.48 11.95 1.50
C VAL A 96 -13.34 12.74 0.51
N ALA A 97 -14.59 13.04 0.84
CA ALA A 97 -15.48 13.81 -0.03
C ALA A 97 -14.98 15.26 -0.23
N ALA A 98 -14.49 15.89 0.82
CA ALA A 98 -13.96 17.26 0.75
C ALA A 98 -12.66 17.36 -0.06
N GLU A 99 -11.84 16.31 -0.03
CA GLU A 99 -10.52 16.27 -0.69
C GLU A 99 -10.49 15.39 -1.95
N ILE A 100 -11.65 15.05 -2.52
CA ILE A 100 -11.76 14.09 -3.63
C ILE A 100 -11.01 14.53 -4.90
N THR A 101 -10.89 15.83 -5.11
CA THR A 101 -10.19 16.41 -6.27
C THR A 101 -8.74 16.80 -5.98
N THR A 102 -8.27 16.60 -4.75
CA THR A 102 -6.92 16.95 -4.31
C THR A 102 -6.17 15.74 -3.75
N THR A 103 -6.23 15.50 -2.45
CA THR A 103 -5.51 14.40 -1.78
C THR A 103 -5.93 13.01 -2.31
N PHE A 104 -7.22 12.85 -2.64
CA PHE A 104 -7.78 11.59 -3.15
C PHE A 104 -8.08 11.64 -4.64
N ALA A 105 -7.52 12.61 -5.36
CA ALA A 105 -7.71 12.73 -6.79
C ALA A 105 -7.28 11.46 -7.53
N SER A 106 -8.10 11.05 -8.50
CA SER A 106 -7.82 9.90 -9.36
C SER A 106 -7.96 10.32 -10.82
N ASN A 107 -6.93 10.08 -11.60
CA ASN A 107 -6.91 10.43 -13.01
C ASN A 107 -6.98 9.16 -13.87
N TYR A 108 -7.68 9.27 -14.98
CA TYR A 108 -7.70 8.27 -16.05
C TYR A 108 -6.74 8.71 -17.15
N VAL A 109 -5.95 7.78 -17.67
CA VAL A 109 -5.02 8.07 -18.78
C VAL A 109 -5.74 8.13 -20.10
N GLN A 110 -6.82 7.34 -20.25
CA GLN A 110 -7.61 7.27 -21.46
C GLN A 110 -9.01 6.73 -21.18
N GLU A 111 -9.97 7.18 -21.98
CA GLU A 111 -11.31 6.61 -22.06
C GLU A 111 -11.38 5.65 -23.25
N ILE A 112 -11.79 4.40 -22.99
CA ILE A 112 -11.82 3.31 -23.96
C ILE A 112 -13.19 2.62 -24.01
N SER A 113 -13.51 1.97 -25.13
CA SER A 113 -14.68 1.12 -25.29
C SER A 113 -14.47 -0.28 -24.71
N PHE A 114 -15.51 -1.11 -24.67
CA PHE A 114 -15.38 -2.52 -24.30
C PHE A 114 -14.49 -3.31 -25.29
N GLU A 115 -14.60 -3.03 -26.57
CA GLU A 115 -13.80 -3.68 -27.60
C GLU A 115 -12.33 -3.32 -27.47
N GLU A 116 -12.03 -2.03 -27.22
CA GLU A 116 -10.65 -1.57 -26.99
C GLU A 116 -10.05 -2.19 -25.73
N MET A 117 -10.83 -2.38 -24.65
CA MET A 117 -10.38 -3.01 -23.41
C MET A 117 -9.84 -4.43 -23.65
N LEU A 118 -10.32 -5.13 -24.65
CA LEU A 118 -9.91 -6.50 -24.98
C LEU A 118 -8.69 -6.55 -25.92
N GLN A 119 -8.17 -5.43 -26.37
CA GLN A 119 -6.99 -5.38 -27.23
C GLN A 119 -5.74 -5.80 -26.43
N PRO A 120 -4.84 -6.63 -27.01
CA PRO A 120 -3.68 -7.16 -26.32
C PRO A 120 -2.78 -6.11 -25.68
N GLU A 121 -2.61 -4.94 -26.31
CA GLU A 121 -1.76 -3.85 -25.80
C GLU A 121 -2.39 -3.18 -24.58
N ILE A 122 -3.69 -2.99 -24.57
CA ILE A 122 -4.42 -2.46 -23.41
C ILE A 122 -4.41 -3.46 -22.27
N ILE A 123 -4.64 -4.76 -22.56
CA ILE A 123 -4.51 -5.84 -21.56
C ILE A 123 -3.12 -5.84 -20.92
N LYS A 124 -2.06 -5.77 -21.71
CA LYS A 124 -0.67 -5.72 -21.20
C LYS A 124 -0.44 -4.50 -20.31
N SER A 125 -1.08 -3.37 -20.62
CA SER A 125 -0.93 -2.16 -19.81
C SER A 125 -1.54 -2.33 -18.42
N TYR A 126 -2.83 -2.69 -18.32
CA TYR A 126 -3.48 -2.81 -17.01
C TYR A 126 -3.08 -4.09 -16.26
N ALA A 127 -2.60 -5.14 -16.94
CA ALA A 127 -2.09 -6.35 -16.31
C ALA A 127 -0.77 -6.16 -15.55
N LYS A 128 -0.08 -5.03 -15.73
CA LYS A 128 1.13 -4.68 -14.96
C LYS A 128 0.88 -4.54 -13.46
N GLN A 129 -0.39 -4.41 -13.04
CA GLN A 129 -0.79 -4.22 -11.64
C GLN A 129 -0.05 -3.04 -10.97
N ALA A 130 0.34 -2.06 -11.78
CA ALA A 130 1.05 -0.86 -11.31
C ALA A 130 0.04 0.22 -10.86
N THR A 131 0.45 1.03 -9.91
CA THR A 131 -0.28 2.24 -9.54
C THR A 131 -0.03 3.33 -10.58
N GLY A 132 -1.08 4.02 -11.01
CA GLY A 132 -0.95 5.22 -11.84
C GLY A 132 -1.74 5.19 -13.14
N GLU A 133 -1.66 4.15 -13.93
CA GLU A 133 -2.41 4.06 -15.18
C GLU A 133 -3.78 3.41 -14.97
N LYS A 134 -4.84 4.20 -15.15
CA LYS A 134 -6.23 3.74 -15.07
C LYS A 134 -6.96 4.10 -16.35
N TYR A 135 -7.66 3.14 -16.92
CA TYR A 135 -8.55 3.36 -18.05
C TYR A 135 -9.99 3.56 -17.57
N LEU A 136 -10.69 4.51 -18.14
CA LEU A 136 -12.13 4.63 -17.99
C LEU A 136 -12.79 3.83 -19.12
N VAL A 137 -13.49 2.76 -18.78
CA VAL A 137 -14.23 1.97 -19.77
C VAL A 137 -15.64 2.51 -19.89
N THR A 138 -16.00 3.00 -21.09
CA THR A 138 -17.33 3.53 -21.40
C THR A 138 -18.08 2.52 -22.27
N PRO A 139 -19.11 1.83 -21.71
CA PRO A 139 -19.78 0.73 -22.37
C PRO A 139 -20.56 1.10 -23.64
N HIS A 140 -20.88 2.37 -23.79
CA HIS A 140 -21.75 2.88 -24.89
C HIS A 140 -21.02 3.86 -25.83
N LYS A 141 -19.70 3.76 -25.87
CA LYS A 141 -18.87 4.57 -26.75
C LYS A 141 -18.74 3.90 -28.11
#